data_b1dddb45a683b058a046e524f3b7bc80
#
_entry.id   b1dddb45a683b058a046e524f3b7bc80
#
_cell.length_a   1.000
_cell.length_b   1.000
_cell.length_c   1.000
_cell.angle_alpha   90.00
_cell.angle_beta   90.00
_cell.angle_gamma   90.00
#
_symmetry.space_group_name_H-M   'P 1'
#
loop_
_entity.id
_entity.type
_entity.pdbx_description
1 polymer ?
#
loop_
_entity_poly.entity_id
_entity_poly.type
_entity_poly.pdbx_seq_one_letter_code
_entity_poly.pdbx_strand_id
1 'polypeptide(L)'
;MNEIAIWIGKKLVEFGLSNNKKLLLEKGRTEIQLKKEELIELEEAKVYAEYNAEKLREKLGFTVERTERNQIIADLADLNSQIEQLRKQQNIMYSLVEGVKEFKSEDLNSSKHSMPEADWLQDWQEKASRFSNQHAHTLWGKILAGEIKNKGTFSPRTLDTLKNLTQEDAELFLKAVSISFNDADIIFRIDSIPESKKLTYANWVTLQDIGLVTQVSTMPPTISQMVSSSE
;
A
#
# COMPACT_ATOMS: atom_id res chain seq x y z
N MET A 1 12.70 18.24 -15.74
CA MET A 1 12.82 17.79 -14.34
C MET A 1 11.44 17.85 -13.72
N ASN A 2 11.01 16.84 -13.01
CA ASN A 2 9.59 16.67 -12.68
C ASN A 2 9.24 17.48 -11.42
N GLU A 3 8.66 18.67 -11.56
CA GLU A 3 8.30 19.58 -10.44
C GLU A 3 7.33 18.94 -9.46
N ILE A 4 6.49 17.97 -9.90
CA ILE A 4 5.63 17.17 -9.03
C ILE A 4 6.47 16.30 -8.10
N ALA A 5 7.51 15.64 -8.61
CA ALA A 5 8.38 14.83 -7.79
C ALA A 5 9.04 15.67 -6.69
N ILE A 6 9.45 16.89 -7.02
CA ILE A 6 9.99 17.86 -6.05
C ILE A 6 8.91 18.28 -5.04
N TRP A 7 7.69 18.56 -5.51
CA TRP A 7 6.57 18.96 -4.64
C TRP A 7 6.17 17.81 -3.69
N ILE A 8 6.00 16.58 -4.22
CA ILE A 8 5.70 15.39 -3.41
C ILE A 8 6.78 15.18 -2.35
N GLY A 9 8.05 15.27 -2.72
CA GLY A 9 9.14 15.10 -1.78
C GLY A 9 9.19 16.16 -0.70
N LYS A 10 8.98 17.43 -1.04
CA LYS A 10 8.87 18.50 -0.04
C LYS A 10 7.75 18.20 0.94
N LYS A 11 6.60 17.75 0.44
CA LYS A 11 5.45 17.41 1.29
C LYS A 11 5.70 16.17 2.15
N LEU A 12 6.34 15.15 1.61
CA LEU A 12 6.72 13.95 2.36
C LEU A 12 7.71 14.28 3.50
N VAL A 13 8.65 15.21 3.28
CA VAL A 13 9.52 15.73 4.34
C VAL A 13 8.75 16.52 5.40
N GLU A 14 7.79 17.35 5.00
CA GLU A 14 6.93 18.11 5.93
C GLU A 14 6.12 17.17 6.82
N PHE A 15 5.69 16.00 6.32
CA PHE A 15 4.95 14.98 7.07
C PHE A 15 5.84 13.96 7.80
N GLY A 16 7.15 14.19 7.88
CA GLY A 16 8.07 13.30 8.61
C GLY A 16 8.36 11.95 7.92
N LEU A 17 8.00 11.82 6.64
CA LEU A 17 8.20 10.62 5.82
C LEU A 17 9.61 10.51 5.23
N SER A 18 10.40 11.57 5.33
CA SER A 18 11.79 11.61 4.94
C SER A 18 12.58 12.51 5.89
N ASN A 19 13.69 12.02 6.40
CA ASN A 19 14.54 12.76 7.35
C ASN A 19 15.54 13.72 6.67
N ASN A 20 15.65 13.73 5.34
CA ASN A 20 16.73 14.42 4.62
C ASN A 20 16.35 15.78 4.03
N LYS A 21 15.83 16.69 4.85
CA LYS A 21 15.53 18.07 4.43
C LYS A 21 16.77 18.82 3.88
N LYS A 22 17.96 18.49 4.32
CA LYS A 22 19.20 19.19 3.99
C LYS A 22 19.78 18.78 2.63
N LEU A 23 19.61 17.51 2.23
CA LEU A 23 20.13 16.99 0.96
C LEU A 23 19.35 17.46 -0.27
N LEU A 24 18.03 17.69 -0.12
CA LEU A 24 17.13 18.14 -1.19
C LEU A 24 17.49 19.53 -1.73
N LEU A 25 18.05 20.41 -0.88
CA LEU A 25 18.31 21.79 -1.23
C LEU A 25 19.73 22.06 -1.76
N GLU A 26 20.71 21.20 -1.41
CA GLU A 26 22.10 21.52 -1.66
C GLU A 26 22.72 20.94 -2.95
N LYS A 27 22.14 19.95 -3.60
CA LYS A 27 22.83 19.20 -4.68
C LYS A 27 22.17 19.13 -6.05
N GLY A 28 21.02 19.76 -6.30
CA GLY A 28 20.39 19.76 -7.65
C GLY A 28 20.09 18.35 -8.21
N ARG A 29 20.11 17.33 -7.37
CA ARG A 29 19.82 15.94 -7.76
C ARG A 29 18.34 15.75 -7.95
N THR A 30 17.94 14.90 -8.89
CA THR A 30 16.55 14.53 -9.06
C THR A 30 16.08 13.74 -7.84
N GLU A 31 14.90 14.02 -7.36
CA GLU A 31 14.31 13.42 -6.15
C GLU A 31 14.22 11.89 -6.22
N ILE A 32 14.06 11.33 -7.42
CA ILE A 32 14.11 9.88 -7.65
C ILE A 32 15.51 9.32 -7.32
N GLN A 33 16.58 10.08 -7.58
CA GLN A 33 17.95 9.67 -7.24
C GLN A 33 18.17 9.71 -5.73
N LEU A 34 17.67 10.73 -5.03
CA LEU A 34 17.74 10.83 -3.57
C LEU A 34 17.00 9.68 -2.88
N LYS A 35 15.81 9.34 -3.37
CA LYS A 35 15.04 8.21 -2.80
C LYS A 35 15.68 6.86 -3.08
N LYS A 36 16.40 6.71 -4.18
CA LYS A 36 17.23 5.52 -4.42
C LYS A 36 18.42 5.45 -3.47
N GLU A 37 19.06 6.58 -3.18
CA GLU A 37 20.16 6.66 -2.21
C GLU A 37 19.66 6.32 -0.79
N GLU A 38 18.52 6.89 -0.36
CA GLU A 38 17.88 6.55 0.92
C GLU A 38 17.50 5.06 1.01
N LEU A 39 17.03 4.45 -0.08
CA LEU A 39 16.76 3.02 -0.14
C LEU A 39 18.01 2.18 0.02
N ILE A 40 19.12 2.58 -0.60
CA ILE A 40 20.42 1.90 -0.46
C ILE A 40 20.90 1.99 0.99
N GLU A 41 20.86 3.18 1.60
CA GLU A 41 21.22 3.37 3.00
C GLU A 41 20.37 2.51 3.96
N LEU A 42 19.06 2.41 3.70
CA LEU A 42 18.17 1.54 4.48
C LEU A 42 18.48 0.05 4.29
N GLU A 43 18.82 -0.36 3.06
CA GLU A 43 19.23 -1.74 2.76
C GLU A 43 20.54 -2.10 3.48
N GLU A 44 21.55 -1.22 3.40
CA GLU A 44 22.83 -1.40 4.09
C GLU A 44 22.66 -1.47 5.61
N ALA A 45 21.84 -0.58 6.18
CA ALA A 45 21.56 -0.58 7.61
C ALA A 45 20.87 -1.88 8.06
N LYS A 46 19.93 -2.38 7.25
CA LYS A 46 19.24 -3.64 7.52
C LYS A 46 20.19 -4.83 7.46
N VAL A 47 21.01 -4.94 6.42
CA VAL A 47 22.02 -6.01 6.26
C VAL A 47 23.00 -6.00 7.45
N TYR A 48 23.43 -4.83 7.89
CA TYR A 48 24.30 -4.70 9.05
C TYR A 48 23.63 -5.17 10.35
N ALA A 49 22.38 -4.81 10.56
CA ALA A 49 21.62 -5.25 11.73
C ALA A 49 21.37 -6.77 11.73
N GLU A 50 21.03 -7.34 10.56
CA GLU A 50 20.86 -8.80 10.40
C GLU A 50 22.16 -9.56 10.70
N TYR A 51 23.30 -9.08 10.19
CA TYR A 51 24.61 -9.66 10.48
C TYR A 51 24.95 -9.64 11.97
N ASN A 52 24.69 -8.53 12.67
CA ASN A 52 24.92 -8.45 14.11
C ASN A 52 23.98 -9.36 14.91
N ALA A 53 22.70 -9.47 14.49
CA ALA A 53 21.77 -10.40 15.11
C ALA A 53 22.22 -11.85 14.96
N GLU A 54 22.76 -12.23 13.79
CA GLU A 54 23.29 -13.59 13.57
C GLU A 54 24.48 -13.88 14.48
N LYS A 55 25.45 -12.97 14.60
CA LYS A 55 26.56 -13.09 15.54
C LYS A 55 26.10 -13.25 17.00
N LEU A 56 25.09 -12.51 17.41
CA LEU A 56 24.55 -12.65 18.77
C LEU A 56 23.84 -14.00 18.97
N ARG A 57 23.15 -14.53 17.94
CA ARG A 57 22.54 -15.88 17.99
C ARG A 57 23.60 -16.97 18.15
N GLU A 58 24.71 -16.86 17.40
CA GLU A 58 25.86 -17.78 17.54
C GLU A 58 26.44 -17.71 18.96
N LYS A 59 26.71 -16.52 19.47
CA LYS A 59 27.21 -16.30 20.83
C LYS A 59 26.25 -16.88 21.88
N LEU A 60 24.95 -16.72 21.72
CA LEU A 60 23.93 -17.25 22.61
C LEU A 60 23.99 -18.79 22.72
N GLY A 61 24.30 -19.47 21.60
CA GLY A 61 24.44 -20.92 21.54
C GLY A 61 25.60 -21.45 22.40
N PHE A 62 26.65 -20.65 22.63
CA PHE A 62 27.83 -21.03 23.40
C PHE A 62 27.86 -20.47 24.83
N THR A 63 26.96 -19.53 25.16
CA THR A 63 26.98 -18.85 26.46
C THR A 63 26.26 -19.67 27.53
N VAL A 64 26.98 -20.01 28.61
CA VAL A 64 26.49 -20.81 29.73
C VAL A 64 26.04 -19.91 30.88
N GLU A 65 26.67 -18.76 31.10
CA GLU A 65 26.34 -17.86 32.18
C GLU A 65 24.98 -17.18 32.00
N ARG A 66 24.13 -17.29 33.02
CA ARG A 66 22.74 -16.82 32.97
C ARG A 66 22.62 -15.29 32.72
N THR A 67 23.49 -14.52 33.36
CA THR A 67 23.46 -13.04 33.25
C THR A 67 23.82 -12.58 31.87
N GLU A 68 24.90 -13.10 31.30
CA GLU A 68 25.33 -12.81 29.94
C GLU A 68 24.29 -13.28 28.90
N ARG A 69 23.72 -14.45 29.13
CA ARG A 69 22.66 -14.98 28.27
C ARG A 69 21.42 -14.06 28.22
N ASN A 70 20.99 -13.52 29.37
CA ASN A 70 19.87 -12.58 29.42
C ASN A 70 20.18 -11.27 28.70
N GLN A 71 21.41 -10.78 28.78
CA GLN A 71 21.82 -9.59 28.06
C GLN A 71 21.82 -9.81 26.54
N ILE A 72 22.35 -10.94 26.08
CA ILE A 72 22.33 -11.27 24.64
C ILE A 72 20.88 -11.39 24.12
N ILE A 73 19.97 -11.95 24.91
CA ILE A 73 18.55 -12.03 24.55
C ILE A 73 17.93 -10.63 24.43
N ALA A 74 18.26 -9.71 25.33
CA ALA A 74 17.76 -8.32 25.26
C ALA A 74 18.31 -7.60 24.03
N ASP A 75 19.61 -7.72 23.75
CA ASP A 75 20.25 -7.12 22.58
C ASP A 75 19.68 -7.67 21.26
N LEU A 76 19.38 -8.98 21.21
CA LEU A 76 18.69 -9.61 20.07
C LEU A 76 17.29 -9.07 19.88
N ALA A 77 16.54 -8.86 20.96
CA ALA A 77 15.19 -8.30 20.87
C ALA A 77 15.21 -6.89 20.30
N ASP A 78 16.15 -6.06 20.75
CA ASP A 78 16.34 -4.70 20.23
C ASP A 78 16.72 -4.70 18.74
N LEU A 79 17.70 -5.50 18.34
CA LEU A 79 18.12 -5.63 16.93
C LEU A 79 16.96 -6.14 16.05
N ASN A 80 16.19 -7.11 16.48
CA ASN A 80 15.03 -7.60 15.73
C ASN A 80 13.97 -6.49 15.55
N SER A 81 13.77 -5.66 16.59
CA SER A 81 12.88 -4.49 16.49
C SER A 81 13.40 -3.47 15.47
N GLN A 82 14.70 -3.20 15.47
CA GLN A 82 15.34 -2.29 14.49
C GLN A 82 15.20 -2.84 13.06
N ILE A 83 15.48 -4.12 12.83
CA ILE A 83 15.32 -4.77 11.52
C ILE A 83 13.88 -4.63 11.01
N GLU A 84 12.90 -4.85 11.88
CA GLU A 84 11.48 -4.72 11.52
C GLU A 84 11.10 -3.27 11.17
N GLN A 85 11.63 -2.29 11.90
CA GLN A 85 11.42 -0.87 11.60
C GLN A 85 12.04 -0.48 10.26
N LEU A 86 13.27 -0.91 9.98
CA LEU A 86 13.94 -0.68 8.71
C LEU A 86 13.16 -1.31 7.54
N ARG A 87 12.69 -2.54 7.72
CA ARG A 87 11.83 -3.21 6.72
C ARG A 87 10.56 -2.42 6.42
N LYS A 88 9.89 -1.90 7.45
CA LYS A 88 8.68 -1.08 7.28
C LYS A 88 8.99 0.21 6.52
N GLN A 89 10.08 0.88 6.85
CA GLN A 89 10.52 2.10 6.15
C GLN A 89 10.84 1.81 4.68
N GLN A 90 11.54 0.72 4.37
CA GLN A 90 11.79 0.30 3.00
C GLN A 90 10.51 0.07 2.20
N ASN A 91 9.54 -0.64 2.77
CA ASN A 91 8.26 -0.92 2.09
C ASN A 91 7.50 0.38 1.75
N ILE A 92 7.45 1.34 2.68
CA ILE A 92 6.88 2.66 2.45
C ILE A 92 7.63 3.36 1.32
N MET A 93 8.96 3.35 1.36
CA MET A 93 9.79 4.03 0.36
C MET A 93 9.63 3.42 -1.03
N TYR A 94 9.59 2.10 -1.17
CA TYR A 94 9.30 1.43 -2.44
C TYR A 94 7.93 1.84 -2.98
N SER A 95 6.91 1.88 -2.12
CA SER A 95 5.57 2.31 -2.51
C SER A 95 5.53 3.78 -2.96
N LEU A 96 6.30 4.66 -2.31
CA LEU A 96 6.46 6.06 -2.72
C LEU A 96 7.12 6.18 -4.10
N VAL A 97 8.20 5.43 -4.35
CA VAL A 97 8.89 5.40 -5.65
C VAL A 97 7.95 4.95 -6.76
N GLU A 98 7.13 3.92 -6.50
CA GLU A 98 6.12 3.48 -7.46
C GLU A 98 5.02 4.54 -7.68
N GLY A 99 4.56 5.19 -6.62
CA GLY A 99 3.57 6.28 -6.72
C GLY A 99 4.05 7.47 -7.56
N VAL A 100 5.32 7.85 -7.45
CA VAL A 100 5.89 8.94 -8.26
C VAL A 100 5.86 8.63 -9.75
N LYS A 101 5.98 7.36 -10.16
CA LYS A 101 5.91 6.94 -11.58
C LYS A 101 4.53 7.17 -12.21
N GLU A 102 3.47 7.25 -11.41
CA GLU A 102 2.10 7.47 -11.87
C GLU A 102 1.82 8.93 -12.28
N PHE A 103 2.74 9.86 -12.01
CA PHE A 103 2.59 11.25 -12.41
C PHE A 103 3.25 11.52 -13.75
N LYS A 104 2.51 12.18 -14.67
CA LYS A 104 2.97 12.61 -15.97
C LYS A 104 3.31 14.11 -15.96
N SER A 105 4.08 14.55 -16.95
CA SER A 105 4.43 15.97 -17.11
C SER A 105 3.20 16.89 -17.23
N GLU A 106 2.09 16.39 -17.75
CA GLU A 106 0.82 17.09 -17.87
C GLU A 106 0.14 17.33 -16.51
N ASP A 107 0.40 16.46 -15.55
CA ASP A 107 -0.13 16.58 -14.19
C ASP A 107 0.50 17.78 -13.44
N LEU A 108 1.67 18.29 -13.89
CA LEU A 108 2.40 19.41 -13.28
C LEU A 108 1.62 20.72 -13.18
N ASN A 109 0.75 20.97 -14.13
CA ASN A 109 0.00 22.22 -14.24
C ASN A 109 -1.40 22.15 -13.63
N SER A 110 -1.74 21.04 -12.99
CA SER A 110 -3.06 20.87 -12.39
C SER A 110 -3.12 21.51 -10.99
N SER A 111 -3.88 22.59 -10.87
CA SER A 111 -4.20 23.21 -9.58
C SER A 111 -5.04 22.33 -8.64
N LYS A 112 -5.41 21.11 -9.10
CA LYS A 112 -6.27 20.17 -8.37
C LYS A 112 -5.49 19.25 -7.45
N HIS A 113 -4.16 19.13 -7.59
CA HIS A 113 -3.37 18.25 -6.73
C HIS A 113 -3.30 18.79 -5.31
N SER A 114 -3.68 17.98 -4.36
CA SER A 114 -3.61 18.31 -2.94
C SER A 114 -3.05 17.13 -2.14
N MET A 115 -2.31 17.43 -1.08
CA MET A 115 -1.89 16.36 -0.16
C MET A 115 -3.12 15.75 0.52
N PRO A 116 -3.12 14.43 0.68
CA PRO A 116 -4.08 13.74 1.52
C PRO A 116 -4.08 14.30 2.95
N GLU A 117 -5.14 14.06 3.70
CA GLU A 117 -5.20 14.41 5.11
C GLU A 117 -4.16 13.62 5.92
N ALA A 118 -3.68 14.21 7.01
CA ALA A 118 -2.63 13.61 7.82
C ALA A 118 -3.01 12.22 8.33
N ASP A 119 -4.24 12.07 8.83
CA ASP A 119 -4.76 10.80 9.35
C ASP A 119 -4.87 9.72 8.23
N TRP A 120 -5.34 10.13 7.04
CA TRP A 120 -5.37 9.24 5.89
C TRP A 120 -3.97 8.79 5.48
N LEU A 121 -3.01 9.73 5.48
CA LEU A 121 -1.63 9.44 5.11
C LEU A 121 -0.96 8.51 6.11
N GLN A 122 -1.22 8.69 7.41
CA GLN A 122 -0.75 7.80 8.46
C GLN A 122 -1.33 6.39 8.29
N ASP A 123 -2.62 6.28 8.00
CA ASP A 123 -3.30 5.02 7.75
C ASP A 123 -2.74 4.30 6.51
N TRP A 124 -2.51 5.05 5.42
CA TRP A 124 -1.85 4.54 4.22
C TRP A 124 -0.45 4.01 4.52
N GLN A 125 0.38 4.77 5.29
CA GLN A 125 1.72 4.34 5.66
C GLN A 125 1.72 3.04 6.46
N GLU A 126 0.85 2.94 7.45
CA GLU A 126 0.76 1.73 8.27
C GLU A 126 0.48 0.51 7.39
N LYS A 127 -0.45 0.63 6.45
CA LYS A 127 -0.83 -0.45 5.55
C LYS A 127 0.28 -0.77 4.53
N ALA A 128 0.81 0.23 3.86
CA ALA A 128 1.90 0.06 2.87
C ALA A 128 3.15 -0.56 3.49
N SER A 129 3.45 -0.26 4.76
CA SER A 129 4.62 -0.78 5.47
C SER A 129 4.64 -2.31 5.65
N ARG A 130 3.48 -2.96 5.56
CA ARG A 130 3.30 -4.39 5.84
C ARG A 130 3.75 -5.30 4.70
N PHE A 131 3.81 -4.78 3.48
CA PHE A 131 4.00 -5.58 2.27
C PHE A 131 5.38 -5.38 1.68
N SER A 132 6.09 -6.48 1.42
CA SER A 132 7.47 -6.46 0.90
C SER A 132 7.58 -6.93 -0.56
N ASN A 133 6.46 -7.14 -1.24
CA ASN A 133 6.47 -7.58 -2.64
C ASN A 133 6.21 -6.41 -3.61
N GLN A 134 6.79 -6.50 -4.82
CA GLN A 134 6.73 -5.45 -5.83
C GLN A 134 5.30 -5.10 -6.28
N HIS A 135 4.40 -6.08 -6.37
CA HIS A 135 3.01 -5.82 -6.77
C HIS A 135 2.28 -4.98 -5.74
N ALA A 136 2.49 -5.27 -4.46
CA ALA A 136 1.91 -4.48 -3.38
C ALA A 136 2.51 -3.06 -3.36
N HIS A 137 3.83 -2.90 -3.54
CA HIS A 137 4.44 -1.57 -3.64
C HIS A 137 3.82 -0.77 -4.78
N THR A 138 3.62 -1.38 -5.95
CA THR A 138 2.96 -0.73 -7.09
C THR A 138 1.51 -0.37 -6.77
N LEU A 139 0.75 -1.26 -6.12
CA LEU A 139 -0.63 -0.98 -5.71
C LEU A 139 -0.72 0.19 -4.74
N TRP A 140 0.05 0.14 -3.65
CA TRP A 140 0.04 1.20 -2.64
C TRP A 140 0.57 2.53 -3.18
N GLY A 141 1.52 2.49 -4.13
CA GLY A 141 1.97 3.67 -4.87
C GLY A 141 0.86 4.29 -5.72
N LYS A 142 0.11 3.49 -6.46
CA LYS A 142 -1.03 3.95 -7.27
C LYS A 142 -2.16 4.54 -6.42
N ILE A 143 -2.44 3.96 -5.27
CA ILE A 143 -3.43 4.46 -4.32
C ILE A 143 -3.04 5.85 -3.84
N LEU A 144 -1.79 6.04 -3.41
CA LEU A 144 -1.30 7.36 -2.98
C LEU A 144 -1.36 8.38 -4.12
N ALA A 145 -0.90 8.01 -5.31
CA ALA A 145 -0.93 8.89 -6.47
C ALA A 145 -2.36 9.29 -6.86
N GLY A 146 -3.30 8.35 -6.82
CA GLY A 146 -4.72 8.61 -7.08
C GLY A 146 -5.34 9.57 -6.07
N GLU A 147 -5.04 9.41 -4.78
CA GLU A 147 -5.52 10.30 -3.73
C GLU A 147 -4.93 11.71 -3.85
N ILE A 148 -3.64 11.83 -4.22
CA ILE A 148 -3.00 13.13 -4.48
C ILE A 148 -3.63 13.82 -5.69
N LYS A 149 -3.94 13.07 -6.76
CA LYS A 149 -4.57 13.61 -7.98
C LYS A 149 -6.00 14.09 -7.71
N ASN A 150 -6.75 13.32 -6.94
CA ASN A 150 -8.13 13.62 -6.60
C ASN A 150 -8.38 13.22 -5.15
N LYS A 151 -8.30 14.19 -4.24
CA LYS A 151 -8.54 13.99 -2.80
C LYS A 151 -9.92 13.39 -2.57
N GLY A 152 -9.99 12.34 -1.75
CA GLY A 152 -11.21 11.61 -1.42
C GLY A 152 -11.53 10.44 -2.37
N THR A 153 -10.61 10.09 -3.28
CA THR A 153 -10.76 8.91 -4.16
C THR A 153 -10.78 7.61 -3.37
N PHE A 154 -9.94 7.51 -2.35
CA PHE A 154 -9.81 6.31 -1.53
C PHE A 154 -10.19 6.60 -0.08
N SER A 155 -11.34 6.07 0.37
CA SER A 155 -11.73 6.17 1.76
C SER A 155 -10.83 5.31 2.67
N PRO A 156 -10.72 5.59 3.98
CA PRO A 156 -10.05 4.70 4.93
C PRO A 156 -10.58 3.27 4.89
N ARG A 157 -11.89 3.09 4.71
CA ARG A 157 -12.51 1.76 4.54
C ARG A 157 -11.97 1.04 3.31
N THR A 158 -11.76 1.76 2.20
CA THR A 158 -11.14 1.19 0.98
C THR A 158 -9.72 0.70 1.27
N LEU A 159 -8.93 1.47 2.02
CA LEU A 159 -7.59 1.05 2.42
C LEU A 159 -7.61 -0.22 3.29
N ASP A 160 -8.60 -0.32 4.20
CA ASP A 160 -8.78 -1.51 5.04
C ASP A 160 -9.17 -2.75 4.23
N THR A 161 -10.02 -2.61 3.24
CA THR A 161 -10.37 -3.71 2.33
C THR A 161 -9.15 -4.16 1.53
N LEU A 162 -8.43 -3.23 0.91
CA LEU A 162 -7.27 -3.53 0.06
C LEU A 162 -6.10 -4.18 0.82
N LYS A 163 -5.91 -3.85 2.09
CA LYS A 163 -4.87 -4.44 2.95
C LYS A 163 -5.05 -5.96 3.14
N ASN A 164 -6.29 -6.43 3.09
CA ASN A 164 -6.63 -7.84 3.33
C ASN A 164 -6.89 -8.61 2.02
N LEU A 165 -6.82 -7.92 0.88
CA LEU A 165 -7.13 -8.50 -0.43
C LEU A 165 -6.02 -9.43 -0.88
N THR A 166 -6.36 -10.69 -1.16
CA THR A 166 -5.46 -11.64 -1.82
C THR A 166 -5.48 -11.44 -3.34
N GLN A 167 -4.53 -12.05 -4.04
CA GLN A 167 -4.53 -12.04 -5.50
C GLN A 167 -5.79 -12.74 -6.03
N GLU A 168 -6.21 -13.84 -5.40
CA GLU A 168 -7.40 -14.60 -5.77
C GLU A 168 -8.67 -13.76 -5.63
N ASP A 169 -8.78 -12.99 -4.52
CA ASP A 169 -9.89 -12.05 -4.30
C ASP A 169 -9.93 -10.96 -5.38
N ALA A 170 -8.77 -10.41 -5.74
CA ALA A 170 -8.67 -9.41 -6.79
C ALA A 170 -9.10 -9.96 -8.17
N GLU A 171 -8.66 -11.17 -8.52
CA GLU A 171 -9.07 -11.85 -9.75
C GLU A 171 -10.57 -12.16 -9.75
N LEU A 172 -11.11 -12.58 -8.61
CA LEU A 172 -12.53 -12.82 -8.43
C LEU A 172 -13.34 -11.53 -8.61
N PHE A 173 -12.88 -10.43 -8.01
CA PHE A 173 -13.50 -9.12 -8.17
C PHE A 173 -13.46 -8.62 -9.61
N LEU A 174 -12.34 -8.78 -10.33
CA LEU A 174 -12.25 -8.44 -11.74
C LEU A 174 -13.25 -9.22 -12.60
N LYS A 175 -13.49 -10.50 -12.30
CA LYS A 175 -14.56 -11.27 -12.95
C LYS A 175 -15.92 -10.67 -12.65
N ALA A 176 -16.20 -10.30 -11.39
CA ALA A 176 -17.45 -9.68 -11.00
C ALA A 176 -17.70 -8.37 -11.76
N VAL A 177 -16.70 -7.49 -11.79
CA VAL A 177 -16.76 -6.20 -12.52
C VAL A 177 -16.98 -6.42 -14.02
N SER A 178 -16.39 -7.45 -14.62
CA SER A 178 -16.52 -7.75 -16.06
C SER A 178 -17.95 -8.13 -16.49
N ILE A 179 -18.83 -8.43 -15.54
CA ILE A 179 -20.25 -8.75 -15.76
C ILE A 179 -21.18 -7.74 -15.10
N SER A 180 -20.65 -6.59 -14.64
CA SER A 180 -21.45 -5.51 -14.05
C SER A 180 -22.04 -4.60 -15.12
N PHE A 181 -23.15 -3.95 -14.79
CA PHE A 181 -23.79 -2.91 -15.58
C PHE A 181 -23.66 -1.55 -14.90
N ASN A 182 -23.71 -0.47 -15.69
CA ASN A 182 -23.69 0.92 -15.20
C ASN A 182 -22.55 1.22 -14.24
N ASP A 183 -21.31 1.16 -14.72
CA ASP A 183 -20.11 1.55 -13.97
C ASP A 183 -19.95 0.87 -12.60
N ALA A 184 -20.45 -0.37 -12.49
CA ALA A 184 -20.34 -1.25 -11.34
C ALA A 184 -21.34 -1.02 -10.18
N ASP A 185 -22.33 -0.16 -10.32
CA ASP A 185 -23.34 0.03 -9.26
C ASP A 185 -24.23 -1.20 -9.06
N ILE A 186 -24.52 -1.97 -10.14
CA ILE A 186 -25.35 -3.16 -10.07
C ILE A 186 -24.72 -4.31 -10.84
N ILE A 187 -24.54 -5.43 -10.16
CA ILE A 187 -24.03 -6.68 -10.75
C ILE A 187 -25.18 -7.67 -10.84
N PHE A 188 -25.51 -8.08 -12.05
CA PHE A 188 -26.59 -9.06 -12.27
C PHE A 188 -26.06 -10.49 -12.39
N ARG A 189 -26.80 -11.40 -11.78
CA ARG A 189 -26.70 -12.80 -12.04
C ARG A 189 -27.55 -13.15 -13.26
N ILE A 190 -27.01 -13.00 -14.48
CA ILE A 190 -27.74 -13.26 -15.72
C ILE A 190 -27.40 -14.66 -16.21
N ASP A 191 -28.40 -15.45 -16.56
CA ASP A 191 -28.25 -16.81 -17.08
C ASP A 191 -27.53 -16.87 -18.44
N SER A 192 -27.48 -15.74 -19.16
CA SER A 192 -26.79 -15.60 -20.45
C SER A 192 -25.28 -15.35 -20.35
N ILE A 193 -24.70 -15.30 -19.13
CA ILE A 193 -23.26 -15.09 -18.93
C ILE A 193 -22.53 -16.37 -19.35
N PRO A 194 -21.47 -16.26 -20.17
CA PRO A 194 -20.61 -17.41 -20.51
C PRO A 194 -20.11 -18.15 -19.27
N GLU A 195 -20.10 -19.49 -19.29
CA GLU A 195 -19.66 -20.31 -18.15
C GLU A 195 -18.28 -19.88 -17.59
N SER A 196 -17.35 -19.46 -18.47
CA SER A 196 -16.02 -18.97 -18.08
C SER A 196 -16.06 -17.71 -17.20
N LYS A 197 -17.15 -16.95 -17.24
CA LYS A 197 -17.34 -15.71 -16.45
C LYS A 197 -18.34 -15.88 -15.31
N LYS A 198 -19.06 -17.02 -15.23
CA LYS A 198 -20.01 -17.27 -14.16
C LYS A 198 -19.31 -17.29 -12.80
N LEU A 199 -19.93 -16.61 -11.86
CA LEU A 199 -19.57 -16.65 -10.44
C LEU A 199 -20.58 -17.51 -9.70
N THR A 200 -20.07 -18.38 -8.82
CA THR A 200 -20.93 -19.16 -7.91
C THR A 200 -21.49 -18.28 -6.80
N TYR A 201 -22.54 -18.74 -6.12
CA TYR A 201 -23.04 -18.04 -4.94
C TYR A 201 -21.93 -17.88 -3.86
N ALA A 202 -21.12 -18.90 -3.66
CA ALA A 202 -19.96 -18.83 -2.74
C ALA A 202 -18.98 -17.72 -3.12
N ASN A 203 -18.69 -17.51 -4.40
CA ASN A 203 -17.83 -16.41 -4.88
C ASN A 203 -18.44 -15.05 -4.50
N TRP A 204 -19.75 -14.87 -4.64
CA TRP A 204 -20.41 -13.63 -4.25
C TRP A 204 -20.38 -13.40 -2.74
N VAL A 205 -20.58 -14.44 -1.94
CA VAL A 205 -20.44 -14.36 -0.49
C VAL A 205 -19.02 -13.98 -0.09
N THR A 206 -18.00 -14.58 -0.72
CA THR A 206 -16.59 -14.20 -0.51
C THR A 206 -16.39 -12.70 -0.78
N LEU A 207 -16.85 -12.19 -1.92
CA LEU A 207 -16.74 -10.77 -2.26
C LEU A 207 -17.45 -9.84 -1.27
N GLN A 208 -18.57 -10.30 -0.70
CA GLN A 208 -19.30 -9.57 0.34
C GLN A 208 -18.54 -9.57 1.66
N ASP A 209 -17.99 -10.71 2.08
CA ASP A 209 -17.25 -10.86 3.34
C ASP A 209 -15.99 -9.98 3.36
N ILE A 210 -15.31 -9.84 2.22
CA ILE A 210 -14.15 -8.95 2.08
C ILE A 210 -14.53 -7.48 1.82
N GLY A 211 -15.83 -7.16 1.72
CA GLY A 211 -16.34 -5.79 1.61
C GLY A 211 -16.25 -5.17 0.22
N LEU A 212 -16.04 -5.97 -0.84
CA LEU A 212 -16.02 -5.51 -2.23
C LEU A 212 -17.43 -5.43 -2.84
N VAL A 213 -18.40 -6.12 -2.25
CA VAL A 213 -19.82 -6.11 -2.63
C VAL A 213 -20.65 -5.91 -1.37
N THR A 214 -21.67 -5.06 -1.43
CA THR A 214 -22.44 -4.68 -0.25
C THR A 214 -23.64 -5.59 0.03
N GLN A 215 -24.24 -6.16 -1.01
CA GLN A 215 -25.41 -7.02 -0.86
C GLN A 215 -25.36 -8.18 -1.84
N VAL A 216 -25.46 -9.41 -1.31
CA VAL A 216 -25.65 -10.62 -2.11
C VAL A 216 -27.06 -11.14 -1.81
N SER A 217 -27.96 -11.05 -2.80
CA SER A 217 -29.32 -11.56 -2.71
C SER A 217 -29.49 -12.79 -3.60
N THR A 218 -30.22 -13.78 -3.11
CA THR A 218 -30.63 -14.94 -3.90
C THR A 218 -31.83 -14.64 -4.81
N MET A 219 -32.55 -13.54 -4.57
CA MET A 219 -33.67 -13.09 -5.40
C MET A 219 -33.20 -12.04 -6.41
N PRO A 220 -33.61 -12.14 -7.69
CA PRO A 220 -33.36 -11.08 -8.65
C PRO A 220 -34.09 -9.80 -8.19
N PRO A 221 -33.46 -8.60 -8.36
CA PRO A 221 -34.12 -7.35 -8.05
C PRO A 221 -35.37 -7.21 -8.92
N THR A 222 -36.47 -6.73 -8.31
CA THR A 222 -37.69 -6.42 -9.05
C THR A 222 -37.51 -5.13 -9.87
N ILE A 223 -38.19 -5.02 -11.01
CA ILE A 223 -38.10 -3.84 -11.91
C ILE A 223 -38.35 -2.52 -11.18
N SER A 224 -39.19 -2.54 -10.12
CA SER A 224 -39.45 -1.36 -9.27
C SER A 224 -38.20 -0.89 -8.46
N GLN A 225 -37.30 -1.78 -8.13
CA GLN A 225 -36.05 -1.42 -7.44
C GLN A 225 -34.95 -0.87 -8.40
N MET A 226 -35.05 -1.23 -9.67
CA MET A 226 -34.14 -0.73 -10.70
C MET A 226 -34.39 0.73 -11.08
N VAL A 227 -35.67 1.18 -10.98
CA VAL A 227 -36.06 2.55 -11.35
C VAL A 227 -35.77 3.56 -10.23
N SER A 228 -35.74 3.14 -8.97
CA SER A 228 -35.49 4.03 -7.81
C SER A 228 -34.03 4.36 -7.56
N SER A 229 -33.09 3.70 -8.23
CA SER A 229 -31.65 3.96 -8.12
C SER A 229 -31.10 4.90 -9.22
N SER A 230 -32.00 5.43 -10.09
CA SER A 230 -31.64 6.33 -11.19
C SER A 230 -32.16 7.79 -10.99
N GLU A 231 -32.50 8.16 -9.77
CA GLU A 231 -32.73 9.55 -9.32
C GLU A 231 -31.59 9.92 -8.33
#